data_f11609d07e7b1685048a703a044cdd1b
#
_entry.id   f11609d07e7b1685048a703a044cdd1b
#
_cell.length_a   1.000
_cell.length_b   1.000
_cell.length_c   1.000
_cell.angle_alpha   90.00
_cell.angle_beta   90.00
_cell.angle_gamma   90.00
#
_symmetry.space_group_name_H-M   'P 1'
#
loop_
_entity.id
_entity.type
_entity.pdbx_description
1 polymer ?
#
loop_
_entity_poly.entity_id
_entity_poly.type
_entity_poly.pdbx_seq_one_letter_code
_entity_poly.pdbx_strand_id
1 'polypeptide(L)'
;VSGITQLSRAIEENGEDKIVVIISTVLPGTIKSKILPVINKHVKLCYNPFFIAMGTTMRDFLTPEFVLFGVVDNMAAAKVEKFYKTLHNAPFYKTTLENAELIKVAYNTFIGMKIVYANVMMEICHKIGGTMDVDAITDAMKLATNRLISPKYLGAGMGDGGGCHPRDNIAMSWLSRKLDLSYDFFDSLMTAREKQTEWLAKLMLEYRGFPKIILGKAFKPETNITTGSPSILLKNILNEMGHDVTMYDPYLDGPMPDWGTSVFFIGTKHPQFAKMTFPKGSVVIDPWRYIPKQDWVKVIPVGAPGK
;
A
#
# COMPACT_ATOMS: atom_id res chain seq x y z
N VAL A 1 -17.05 16.36 5.82
CA VAL A 1 -17.62 17.57 6.44
C VAL A 1 -19.05 17.34 6.89
N SER A 2 -19.99 16.86 6.01
CA SER A 2 -21.41 16.73 6.34
C SER A 2 -21.68 15.90 7.62
N GLY A 3 -21.04 14.74 7.79
CA GLY A 3 -21.18 13.91 8.98
C GLY A 3 -20.71 14.61 10.27
N ILE A 4 -19.62 15.39 10.21
CA ILE A 4 -19.16 16.19 11.36
C ILE A 4 -20.16 17.30 11.69
N THR A 5 -20.73 17.95 10.67
CA THR A 5 -21.77 18.97 10.89
C THR A 5 -23.01 18.39 11.57
N GLN A 6 -23.46 17.20 11.15
CA GLN A 6 -24.60 16.51 11.78
C GLN A 6 -24.28 16.12 13.23
N LEU A 7 -23.07 15.55 13.46
CA LEU A 7 -22.61 15.19 14.80
C LEU A 7 -22.54 16.44 15.72
N SER A 8 -22.00 17.54 15.20
CA SER A 8 -21.90 18.80 15.93
C SER A 8 -23.28 19.33 16.37
N ARG A 9 -24.30 19.27 15.49
CA ARG A 9 -25.68 19.64 15.84
C ARG A 9 -26.26 18.76 16.93
N ALA A 10 -26.09 17.42 16.81
CA ALA A 10 -26.59 16.49 17.82
C ALA A 10 -25.92 16.71 19.19
N ILE A 11 -24.63 17.09 19.23
CA ILE A 11 -23.92 17.44 20.44
C ILE A 11 -24.46 18.74 21.03
N GLU A 12 -24.77 19.73 20.18
CA GLU A 12 -25.36 21.00 20.62
C GLU A 12 -26.76 20.81 21.24
N GLU A 13 -27.60 20.00 20.60
CA GLU A 13 -28.93 19.64 21.11
C GLU A 13 -28.86 18.90 22.46
N ASN A 14 -27.83 18.07 22.67
CA ASN A 14 -27.58 17.39 23.95
C ASN A 14 -27.11 18.36 25.05
N GLY A 15 -26.45 19.49 24.69
CA GLY A 15 -26.01 20.53 25.62
C GLY A 15 -24.77 20.21 26.46
N GLU A 16 -24.15 19.03 26.26
CA GLU A 16 -22.96 18.60 27.00
C GLU A 16 -21.71 18.61 26.11
N ASP A 17 -20.58 18.95 26.72
CA ASP A 17 -19.27 18.87 26.05
C ASP A 17 -18.91 17.41 25.71
N LYS A 18 -18.65 17.14 24.45
CA LYS A 18 -18.20 15.83 23.96
C LYS A 18 -16.84 15.94 23.27
N ILE A 19 -15.99 14.93 23.50
CA ILE A 19 -14.73 14.82 22.78
C ILE A 19 -14.98 14.11 21.47
N VAL A 20 -14.63 14.75 20.37
CA VAL A 20 -14.67 14.18 19.03
C VAL A 20 -13.24 13.93 18.56
N VAL A 21 -12.93 12.67 18.26
CA VAL A 21 -11.62 12.26 17.76
C VAL A 21 -11.73 11.98 16.27
N ILE A 22 -11.00 12.76 15.47
CA ILE A 22 -10.92 12.52 14.02
C ILE A 22 -9.71 11.62 13.76
N ILE A 23 -9.98 10.43 13.20
CA ILE A 23 -8.95 9.42 12.88
C ILE A 23 -8.62 9.34 11.39
N SER A 24 -9.44 9.98 10.54
CA SER A 24 -9.28 9.93 9.08
C SER A 24 -8.05 10.71 8.63
N THR A 25 -7.35 10.19 7.62
CA THR A 25 -6.25 10.89 6.94
C THR A 25 -6.79 12.07 6.14
N VAL A 26 -6.21 13.23 6.35
CA VAL A 26 -6.54 14.47 5.63
C VAL A 26 -5.26 15.24 5.27
N LEU A 27 -5.34 16.14 4.29
CA LEU A 27 -4.22 17.02 3.91
C LEU A 27 -4.03 18.15 4.93
N PRO A 28 -2.80 18.70 5.05
CA PRO A 28 -2.51 19.84 5.92
C PRO A 28 -3.46 21.02 5.72
N GLY A 29 -3.96 21.54 6.82
CA GLY A 29 -4.93 22.65 6.85
C GLY A 29 -6.39 22.23 6.68
N THR A 30 -6.69 20.95 6.44
CA THR A 30 -8.07 20.46 6.25
C THR A 30 -8.90 20.63 7.52
N ILE A 31 -8.40 20.20 8.67
CA ILE A 31 -9.14 20.33 9.94
C ILE A 31 -9.45 21.79 10.24
N LYS A 32 -8.46 22.67 10.09
CA LYS A 32 -8.60 24.10 10.35
C LYS A 32 -9.58 24.79 9.40
N SER A 33 -9.51 24.47 8.10
CA SER A 33 -10.31 25.16 7.08
C SER A 33 -11.69 24.54 6.84
N LYS A 34 -11.88 23.25 7.12
CA LYS A 34 -13.13 22.53 6.77
C LYS A 34 -13.90 22.00 7.98
N ILE A 35 -13.21 21.72 9.09
CA ILE A 35 -13.83 21.08 10.26
C ILE A 35 -14.10 22.11 11.37
N LEU A 36 -13.10 22.90 11.78
CA LEU A 36 -13.27 23.88 12.85
C LEU A 36 -14.42 24.86 12.58
N PRO A 37 -14.66 25.34 11.34
CA PRO A 37 -15.77 26.26 11.07
C PRO A 37 -17.17 25.68 11.22
N VAL A 38 -17.31 24.33 11.21
CA VAL A 38 -18.62 23.65 11.24
C VAL A 38 -18.92 22.95 12.57
N ILE A 39 -18.04 23.08 13.55
CA ILE A 39 -18.25 22.55 14.90
C ILE A 39 -18.64 23.66 15.87
N ASN A 40 -19.50 23.30 16.84
CA ASN A 40 -19.92 24.22 17.90
C ASN A 40 -19.01 24.17 19.14
N LYS A 41 -19.25 25.01 20.12
CA LYS A 41 -18.47 25.14 21.36
C LYS A 41 -18.43 23.89 22.24
N HIS A 42 -19.42 23.00 22.12
CA HIS A 42 -19.50 21.74 22.87
C HIS A 42 -18.65 20.62 22.29
N VAL A 43 -18.17 20.76 21.05
CA VAL A 43 -17.25 19.81 20.43
C VAL A 43 -15.82 20.12 20.87
N LYS A 44 -15.22 19.24 21.67
CA LYS A 44 -13.80 19.29 22.05
C LYS A 44 -13.01 18.39 21.11
N LEU A 45 -12.37 18.99 20.11
CA LEU A 45 -11.74 18.25 19.01
C LEU A 45 -10.33 17.76 19.37
N CYS A 46 -10.05 16.51 19.04
CA CYS A 46 -8.70 15.94 18.97
C CYS A 46 -8.50 15.29 17.60
N TYR A 47 -7.42 15.60 16.90
CA TYR A 47 -7.04 14.91 15.69
C TYR A 47 -6.04 13.81 16.03
N ASN A 48 -6.40 12.55 15.69
CA ASN A 48 -5.57 11.39 16.00
C ASN A 48 -5.59 10.42 14.81
N PRO A 49 -4.81 10.67 13.75
CA PRO A 49 -4.74 9.77 12.62
C PRO A 49 -4.12 8.42 13.02
N PHE A 50 -4.72 7.32 12.58
CA PHE A 50 -4.25 5.98 12.92
C PHE A 50 -3.19 5.49 11.93
N PHE A 51 -2.17 4.79 12.46
CA PHE A 51 -1.13 4.08 11.71
C PHE A 51 -1.43 2.58 11.71
N ILE A 52 -2.52 2.20 11.07
CA ILE A 52 -3.02 0.83 11.02
C ILE A 52 -2.96 0.28 9.60
N ALA A 53 -2.74 -1.02 9.45
CA ALA A 53 -2.81 -1.73 8.18
C ALA A 53 -4.04 -2.65 8.13
N MET A 54 -4.66 -2.76 6.93
CA MET A 54 -5.74 -3.71 6.72
C MET A 54 -5.27 -5.15 7.00
N GLY A 55 -6.08 -5.91 7.73
CA GLY A 55 -5.77 -7.27 8.17
C GLY A 55 -5.03 -7.35 9.51
N THR A 56 -4.48 -6.24 10.03
CA THR A 56 -3.82 -6.18 11.34
C THR A 56 -4.37 -5.05 12.22
N THR A 57 -5.51 -4.49 11.84
CA THR A 57 -6.11 -3.29 12.45
C THR A 57 -6.16 -3.34 13.97
N MET A 58 -6.67 -4.43 14.56
CA MET A 58 -6.78 -4.55 16.02
C MET A 58 -5.41 -4.66 16.70
N ARG A 59 -4.48 -5.42 16.11
CA ARG A 59 -3.12 -5.50 16.63
C ARG A 59 -2.43 -4.13 16.59
N ASP A 60 -2.47 -3.46 15.45
CA ASP A 60 -1.81 -2.17 15.25
C ASP A 60 -2.43 -1.07 16.11
N PHE A 61 -3.73 -1.19 16.45
CA PHE A 61 -4.41 -0.30 17.38
C PHE A 61 -3.99 -0.57 18.84
N LEU A 62 -3.82 -1.83 19.24
CA LEU A 62 -3.46 -2.21 20.60
C LEU A 62 -1.94 -2.13 20.88
N THR A 63 -1.12 -2.21 19.85
CA THR A 63 0.35 -2.15 19.95
C THR A 63 0.94 -1.18 18.91
N PRO A 64 0.53 0.13 18.91
CA PRO A 64 1.04 1.10 17.96
C PRO A 64 2.51 1.44 18.26
N GLU A 65 3.27 1.81 17.22
CA GLU A 65 4.63 2.35 17.39
C GLU A 65 4.62 3.67 18.17
N PHE A 66 3.65 4.50 17.90
CA PHE A 66 3.34 5.74 18.63
C PHE A 66 1.91 6.20 18.34
N VAL A 67 1.39 7.09 19.17
CA VAL A 67 0.10 7.75 18.98
C VAL A 67 0.35 9.22 18.63
N LEU A 68 -0.22 9.67 17.51
CA LEU A 68 -0.05 11.04 17.03
C LEU A 68 -1.29 11.88 17.35
N PHE A 69 -1.07 13.04 17.98
CA PHE A 69 -2.12 14.01 18.22
C PHE A 69 -1.83 15.36 17.52
N GLY A 70 -2.78 15.81 16.71
CA GLY A 70 -2.92 17.22 16.34
C GLY A 70 -3.80 17.91 17.36
N VAL A 71 -3.20 18.77 18.18
CA VAL A 71 -3.86 19.33 19.36
C VAL A 71 -4.53 20.66 19.02
N VAL A 72 -5.84 20.73 19.29
CA VAL A 72 -6.64 21.98 19.33
C VAL A 72 -6.98 22.31 20.77
N ASP A 73 -7.48 21.32 21.48
CA ASP A 73 -7.89 21.41 22.88
C ASP A 73 -6.99 20.47 23.72
N ASN A 74 -6.20 21.10 24.60
CA ASN A 74 -5.28 20.36 25.47
C ASN A 74 -5.99 19.41 26.45
N MET A 75 -7.19 19.79 26.91
CA MET A 75 -7.96 18.93 27.83
C MET A 75 -8.54 17.72 27.10
N ALA A 76 -9.03 17.93 25.88
CA ALA A 76 -9.49 16.83 25.05
C ALA A 76 -8.34 15.85 24.75
N ALA A 77 -7.18 16.36 24.31
CA ALA A 77 -5.99 15.54 24.06
C ALA A 77 -5.55 14.77 25.31
N ALA A 78 -5.55 15.39 26.49
CA ALA A 78 -5.18 14.74 27.74
C ALA A 78 -6.17 13.60 28.13
N LYS A 79 -7.48 13.81 27.93
CA LYS A 79 -8.50 12.78 28.18
C LYS A 79 -8.38 11.61 27.20
N VAL A 80 -8.13 11.87 25.93
CA VAL A 80 -7.92 10.86 24.89
C VAL A 80 -6.63 10.06 25.20
N GLU A 81 -5.54 10.73 25.58
CA GLU A 81 -4.32 10.07 26.01
C GLU A 81 -4.56 9.17 27.24
N LYS A 82 -5.30 9.63 28.25
CA LYS A 82 -5.66 8.82 29.40
C LYS A 82 -6.43 7.56 29.00
N PHE A 83 -7.35 7.68 28.05
CA PHE A 83 -8.05 6.52 27.50
C PHE A 83 -7.09 5.53 26.82
N TYR A 84 -6.19 5.98 25.94
CA TYR A 84 -5.24 5.09 25.28
C TYR A 84 -4.27 4.41 26.27
N LYS A 85 -3.87 5.10 27.34
CA LYS A 85 -3.04 4.51 28.42
C LYS A 85 -3.71 3.36 29.16
N THR A 86 -5.00 3.15 29.03
CA THR A 86 -5.68 1.94 29.50
C THR A 86 -5.49 0.74 28.57
N LEU A 87 -5.04 0.96 27.34
CA LEU A 87 -4.92 -0.06 26.29
C LEU A 87 -3.45 -0.43 26.01
N HIS A 88 -2.53 0.54 26.06
CA HIS A 88 -1.11 0.35 25.73
C HIS A 88 -0.22 1.44 26.34
N ASN A 89 1.10 1.19 26.35
CA ASN A 89 2.12 2.12 26.83
C ASN A 89 2.95 2.78 25.70
N ALA A 90 2.42 2.83 24.47
CA ALA A 90 3.11 3.45 23.36
C ALA A 90 3.34 4.95 23.61
N PRO A 91 4.41 5.54 23.04
CA PRO A 91 4.70 6.96 23.20
C PRO A 91 3.66 7.82 22.47
N PHE A 92 3.37 8.99 23.05
CA PHE A 92 2.45 9.98 22.46
C PHE A 92 3.25 11.14 21.87
N TYR A 93 3.01 11.43 20.59
CA TYR A 93 3.57 12.59 19.93
C TYR A 93 2.50 13.65 19.70
N LYS A 94 2.62 14.78 20.38
CA LYS A 94 1.68 15.90 20.30
C LYS A 94 2.28 17.04 19.49
N THR A 95 1.50 17.58 18.56
CA THR A 95 1.93 18.68 17.70
C THR A 95 0.72 19.49 17.21
N THR A 96 0.95 20.50 16.35
CA THR A 96 -0.13 21.25 15.72
C THR A 96 -0.96 20.39 14.77
N LEU A 97 -2.15 20.83 14.42
CA LEU A 97 -3.03 20.14 13.47
C LEU A 97 -2.31 19.90 12.14
N GLU A 98 -1.77 20.97 11.56
CA GLU A 98 -1.14 20.93 10.25
C GLU A 98 0.08 19.99 10.22
N ASN A 99 0.86 19.97 11.30
CA ASN A 99 1.97 19.03 11.42
C ASN A 99 1.46 17.58 11.51
N ALA A 100 0.44 17.31 12.33
CA ALA A 100 -0.12 15.96 12.48
C ALA A 100 -0.74 15.45 11.15
N GLU A 101 -1.45 16.33 10.44
CA GLU A 101 -1.98 16.03 9.11
C GLU A 101 -0.86 15.67 8.14
N LEU A 102 0.22 16.45 8.08
CA LEU A 102 1.36 16.20 7.21
C LEU A 102 2.12 14.93 7.62
N ILE A 103 2.38 14.73 8.91
CA ILE A 103 3.06 13.52 9.42
C ILE A 103 2.35 12.26 8.94
N LYS A 104 1.02 12.23 9.01
CA LYS A 104 0.24 11.07 8.59
C LYS A 104 0.41 10.76 7.10
N VAL A 105 0.30 11.75 6.22
CA VAL A 105 0.48 11.52 4.77
C VAL A 105 1.95 11.24 4.44
N ALA A 106 2.89 11.96 5.06
CA ALA A 106 4.32 11.74 4.86
C ALA A 106 4.75 10.30 5.26
N TYR A 107 4.23 9.78 6.37
CA TYR A 107 4.46 8.38 6.77
C TYR A 107 4.03 7.39 5.68
N ASN A 108 2.82 7.54 5.14
CA ASN A 108 2.32 6.63 4.11
C ASN A 108 3.10 6.75 2.79
N THR A 109 3.42 7.98 2.36
CA THR A 109 4.17 8.20 1.11
C THR A 109 5.61 7.71 1.22
N PHE A 110 6.23 7.79 2.41
CA PHE A 110 7.56 7.24 2.65
C PHE A 110 7.59 5.70 2.56
N ILE A 111 6.54 5.02 3.08
CA ILE A 111 6.37 3.58 2.89
C ILE A 111 6.27 3.25 1.40
N GLY A 112 5.44 3.97 0.65
CA GLY A 112 5.29 3.78 -0.80
C GLY A 112 6.61 3.97 -1.55
N MET A 113 7.39 4.99 -1.20
CA MET A 113 8.73 5.21 -1.76
C MET A 113 9.65 4.01 -1.53
N LYS A 114 9.67 3.43 -0.31
CA LYS A 114 10.50 2.25 -0.01
C LYS A 114 10.16 1.05 -0.89
N ILE A 115 8.86 0.81 -1.09
CA ILE A 115 8.38 -0.30 -1.92
C ILE A 115 8.75 -0.08 -3.39
N VAL A 116 8.50 1.12 -3.92
CA VAL A 116 8.83 1.45 -5.31
C VAL A 116 10.33 1.35 -5.55
N TYR A 117 11.14 1.83 -4.62
CA TYR A 117 12.59 1.70 -4.70
C TYR A 117 13.05 0.24 -4.80
N ALA A 118 12.50 -0.65 -3.96
CA ALA A 118 12.82 -2.07 -4.03
C ALA A 118 12.39 -2.71 -5.37
N ASN A 119 11.26 -2.28 -5.93
CA ASN A 119 10.79 -2.73 -7.24
C ASN A 119 11.72 -2.27 -8.38
N VAL A 120 12.26 -1.05 -8.30
CA VAL A 120 13.27 -0.57 -9.26
C VAL A 120 14.55 -1.41 -9.17
N MET A 121 15.00 -1.78 -7.97
CA MET A 121 16.16 -2.70 -7.83
C MET A 121 15.87 -4.05 -8.45
N MET A 122 14.64 -4.58 -8.35
CA MET A 122 14.23 -5.81 -9.03
C MET A 122 14.39 -5.69 -10.56
N GLU A 123 13.93 -4.61 -11.15
CA GLU A 123 14.07 -4.37 -12.58
C GLU A 123 15.54 -4.33 -13.01
N ILE A 124 16.39 -3.63 -12.27
CA ILE A 124 17.83 -3.57 -12.52
C ILE A 124 18.45 -4.98 -12.50
N CYS A 125 18.17 -5.76 -11.46
CA CYS A 125 18.68 -7.13 -11.35
C CYS A 125 18.24 -7.99 -12.53
N HIS A 126 16.99 -7.89 -12.92
CA HIS A 126 16.45 -8.64 -14.05
C HIS A 126 17.12 -8.26 -15.37
N LYS A 127 17.33 -6.97 -15.62
CA LYS A 127 17.97 -6.48 -16.86
C LYS A 127 19.46 -6.78 -16.96
N ILE A 128 20.19 -6.73 -15.85
CA ILE A 128 21.61 -7.12 -15.80
C ILE A 128 21.75 -8.63 -15.99
N GLY A 129 20.87 -9.43 -15.37
CA GLY A 129 20.88 -10.87 -15.45
C GLY A 129 22.05 -11.53 -14.70
N GLY A 130 22.46 -12.73 -15.17
CA GLY A 130 23.59 -13.48 -14.59
C GLY A 130 23.32 -13.90 -13.13
N THR A 131 24.21 -13.51 -12.22
CA THR A 131 24.13 -13.86 -10.80
C THR A 131 23.41 -12.79 -9.96
N MET A 132 22.79 -11.78 -10.59
CA MET A 132 22.06 -10.75 -9.87
C MET A 132 20.83 -11.33 -9.17
N ASP A 133 20.64 -10.96 -7.91
CA ASP A 133 19.51 -11.40 -7.08
C ASP A 133 19.02 -10.21 -6.25
N VAL A 134 17.79 -9.76 -6.52
CA VAL A 134 17.19 -8.63 -5.81
C VAL A 134 16.94 -8.94 -4.33
N ASP A 135 16.65 -10.19 -3.98
CA ASP A 135 16.44 -10.56 -2.58
C ASP A 135 17.75 -10.47 -1.79
N ALA A 136 18.88 -10.90 -2.38
CA ALA A 136 20.20 -10.72 -1.75
C ALA A 136 20.53 -9.24 -1.54
N ILE A 137 20.20 -8.37 -2.49
CA ILE A 137 20.39 -6.93 -2.36
C ILE A 137 19.53 -6.34 -1.26
N THR A 138 18.23 -6.62 -1.28
CA THR A 138 17.30 -6.06 -0.30
C THR A 138 17.51 -6.65 1.10
N ASP A 139 17.94 -7.90 1.22
CA ASP A 139 18.29 -8.52 2.50
C ASP A 139 19.55 -7.86 3.11
N ALA A 140 20.56 -7.57 2.31
CA ALA A 140 21.71 -6.80 2.76
C ALA A 140 21.29 -5.38 3.23
N MET A 141 20.40 -4.70 2.48
CA MET A 141 19.87 -3.40 2.86
C MET A 141 19.07 -3.43 4.17
N LYS A 142 18.33 -4.50 4.43
CA LYS A 142 17.58 -4.71 5.69
C LYS A 142 18.48 -4.78 6.92
N LEU A 143 19.74 -5.20 6.76
CA LEU A 143 20.72 -5.20 7.86
C LEU A 143 21.20 -3.80 8.24
N ALA A 144 21.00 -2.82 7.37
CA ALA A 144 21.44 -1.43 7.60
C ALA A 144 20.45 -0.67 8.52
N THR A 145 20.09 -1.24 9.66
CA THR A 145 19.09 -0.69 10.59
C THR A 145 19.49 0.66 11.19
N ASN A 146 20.77 0.98 11.24
CA ASN A 146 21.27 2.27 11.72
C ASN A 146 21.07 3.43 10.72
N ARG A 147 20.81 3.12 9.44
CA ARG A 147 20.63 4.13 8.38
C ARG A 147 19.30 4.05 7.71
N LEU A 148 18.75 2.85 7.55
CA LEU A 148 17.38 2.62 7.09
C LEU A 148 16.49 2.51 8.33
N ILE A 149 15.46 3.37 8.43
CA ILE A 149 14.61 3.50 9.63
C ILE A 149 13.98 2.16 10.03
N SER A 150 13.60 1.32 9.06
CA SER A 150 12.99 0.01 9.28
C SER A 150 13.29 -0.94 8.12
N PRO A 151 13.53 -2.25 8.38
CA PRO A 151 13.68 -3.26 7.33
C PRO A 151 12.37 -3.61 6.62
N LYS A 152 11.22 -3.20 7.14
CA LYS A 152 9.91 -3.44 6.52
C LYS A 152 9.78 -2.68 5.19
N TYR A 153 8.98 -3.23 4.27
CA TYR A 153 8.68 -2.65 2.95
C TYR A 153 9.87 -2.57 1.98
N LEU A 154 10.97 -3.30 2.25
CA LEU A 154 12.10 -3.50 1.35
C LEU A 154 12.04 -4.87 0.64
N GLY A 155 10.86 -5.37 0.36
CA GLY A 155 10.65 -6.57 -0.44
C GLY A 155 10.26 -6.19 -1.86
N ALA A 156 11.06 -6.60 -2.84
CA ALA A 156 10.72 -6.41 -4.24
C ALA A 156 9.53 -7.30 -4.66
N GLY A 157 8.74 -6.80 -5.60
CA GLY A 157 7.55 -7.45 -6.13
C GLY A 157 6.90 -6.57 -7.18
N MET A 158 5.62 -6.28 -7.03
CA MET A 158 4.92 -5.33 -7.88
C MET A 158 4.05 -4.37 -7.06
N GLY A 159 3.82 -3.18 -7.62
CA GLY A 159 3.01 -2.14 -6.98
C GLY A 159 3.70 -1.46 -5.80
N ASP A 160 2.93 -0.79 -5.00
CA ASP A 160 3.36 0.05 -3.88
C ASP A 160 2.60 -0.22 -2.56
N GLY A 161 2.00 -1.39 -2.42
CA GLY A 161 1.43 -1.86 -1.15
C GLY A 161 -0.05 -1.54 -0.90
N GLY A 162 -0.84 -1.27 -1.93
CA GLY A 162 -2.31 -1.16 -1.87
C GLY A 162 -2.86 0.25 -2.03
N GLY A 163 -4.16 0.43 -1.74
CA GLY A 163 -4.90 1.64 -2.11
C GLY A 163 -4.51 2.93 -1.37
N CYS A 164 -3.91 2.83 -0.18
CA CYS A 164 -3.54 4.02 0.60
C CYS A 164 -2.36 4.79 -0.01
N HIS A 165 -1.34 4.07 -0.50
CA HIS A 165 -0.13 4.70 -1.00
C HIS A 165 -0.36 5.49 -2.30
N PRO A 166 -1.01 4.94 -3.36
CA PRO A 166 -1.38 5.72 -4.53
C PRO A 166 -2.27 6.92 -4.19
N ARG A 167 -3.28 6.72 -3.33
CA ARG A 167 -4.18 7.79 -2.91
C ARG A 167 -3.40 8.96 -2.29
N ASP A 168 -2.49 8.66 -1.35
CA ASP A 168 -1.75 9.68 -0.63
C ASP A 168 -0.68 10.33 -1.53
N ASN A 169 -0.04 9.57 -2.44
CA ASN A 169 0.85 10.14 -3.45
C ASN A 169 0.11 11.06 -4.42
N ILE A 170 -1.09 10.70 -4.88
CA ILE A 170 -1.94 11.57 -5.72
C ILE A 170 -2.30 12.85 -4.96
N ALA A 171 -2.67 12.74 -3.68
CA ALA A 171 -3.01 13.90 -2.85
C ALA A 171 -1.79 14.83 -2.63
N MET A 172 -0.61 14.27 -2.41
CA MET A 172 0.62 15.04 -2.25
C MET A 172 1.11 15.64 -3.57
N SER A 173 0.93 14.96 -4.69
CA SER A 173 1.18 15.52 -6.03
C SER A 173 0.29 16.73 -6.29
N TRP A 174 -1.01 16.62 -5.99
CA TRP A 174 -1.90 17.78 -6.07
C TRP A 174 -1.44 18.94 -5.17
N LEU A 175 -1.01 18.65 -3.95
CA LEU A 175 -0.49 19.67 -3.01
C LEU A 175 0.81 20.30 -3.54
N SER A 176 1.71 19.50 -4.12
CA SER A 176 2.95 19.99 -4.73
C SER A 176 2.66 21.01 -5.82
N ARG A 177 1.73 20.73 -6.72
CA ARG A 177 1.30 21.68 -7.76
C ARG A 177 0.63 22.92 -7.18
N LYS A 178 -0.22 22.76 -6.16
CA LYS A 178 -0.89 23.89 -5.48
C LYS A 178 0.08 24.83 -4.80
N LEU A 179 1.18 24.31 -4.27
CA LEU A 179 2.23 25.06 -3.58
C LEU A 179 3.35 25.54 -4.52
N ASP A 180 3.26 25.21 -5.80
CA ASP A 180 4.30 25.50 -6.81
C ASP A 180 5.69 25.01 -6.37
N LEU A 181 5.76 23.76 -5.92
CA LEU A 181 7.04 23.15 -5.54
C LEU A 181 7.92 23.00 -6.78
N SER A 182 9.24 23.11 -6.60
CA SER A 182 10.23 22.99 -7.67
C SER A 182 10.21 21.65 -8.42
N TYR A 183 9.63 20.59 -7.80
CA TYR A 183 9.49 19.27 -8.40
C TYR A 183 8.35 18.49 -7.75
N ASP A 184 7.52 17.84 -8.59
CA ASP A 184 6.47 16.93 -8.12
C ASP A 184 7.03 15.52 -7.93
N PHE A 185 7.69 15.29 -6.80
CA PHE A 185 8.27 14.00 -6.42
C PHE A 185 7.22 12.89 -6.32
N PHE A 186 6.01 13.24 -5.91
CA PHE A 186 4.93 12.27 -5.70
C PHE A 186 4.34 11.77 -7.02
N ASP A 187 4.28 12.62 -8.04
CA ASP A 187 3.93 12.22 -9.40
C ASP A 187 5.00 11.27 -9.98
N SER A 188 6.27 11.53 -9.68
CA SER A 188 7.36 10.63 -10.08
C SER A 188 7.24 9.25 -9.46
N LEU A 189 6.80 9.13 -8.19
CA LEU A 189 6.54 7.84 -7.56
C LEU A 189 5.39 7.10 -8.25
N MET A 190 4.32 7.81 -8.59
CA MET A 190 3.18 7.23 -9.31
C MET A 190 3.59 6.79 -10.72
N THR A 191 4.33 7.63 -11.43
CA THR A 191 4.89 7.30 -12.75
C THR A 191 5.81 6.08 -12.68
N ALA A 192 6.72 6.00 -11.72
CA ALA A 192 7.62 4.86 -11.55
C ALA A 192 6.84 3.55 -11.29
N ARG A 193 5.80 3.60 -10.46
CA ARG A 193 4.90 2.48 -10.18
C ARG A 193 4.20 1.97 -11.46
N GLU A 194 3.68 2.88 -12.27
CA GLU A 194 2.98 2.53 -13.51
C GLU A 194 3.95 1.99 -14.57
N LYS A 195 5.08 2.64 -14.75
CA LYS A 195 6.12 2.18 -15.70
C LYS A 195 6.70 0.81 -15.32
N GLN A 196 6.86 0.53 -14.02
CA GLN A 196 7.27 -0.79 -13.56
C GLN A 196 6.21 -1.85 -13.89
N THR A 197 4.91 -1.51 -13.76
CA THR A 197 3.81 -2.42 -14.12
C THR A 197 3.73 -2.62 -15.65
N GLU A 198 3.92 -1.58 -16.45
CA GLU A 198 4.04 -1.69 -17.92
C GLU A 198 5.21 -2.62 -18.33
N TRP A 199 6.35 -2.51 -17.65
CA TRP A 199 7.47 -3.40 -17.90
C TRP A 199 7.13 -4.86 -17.59
N LEU A 200 6.45 -5.13 -16.46
CA LEU A 200 5.97 -6.49 -16.14
C LEU A 200 4.96 -7.02 -17.17
N ALA A 201 4.09 -6.15 -17.69
CA ALA A 201 3.19 -6.51 -18.80
C ALA A 201 3.99 -6.94 -20.04
N LYS A 202 5.05 -6.22 -20.39
CA LYS A 202 5.91 -6.56 -21.52
C LYS A 202 6.57 -7.93 -21.35
N LEU A 203 6.99 -8.30 -20.14
CA LEU A 203 7.52 -9.65 -19.87
C LEU A 203 6.50 -10.75 -20.18
N MET A 204 5.21 -10.54 -19.87
CA MET A 204 4.17 -11.49 -20.27
C MET A 204 4.01 -11.57 -21.78
N LEU A 205 4.16 -10.44 -22.48
CA LEU A 205 3.97 -10.34 -23.94
C LEU A 205 5.13 -10.93 -24.77
N GLU A 206 6.30 -11.17 -24.15
CA GLU A 206 7.40 -11.92 -24.80
C GLU A 206 6.97 -13.34 -25.21
N TYR A 207 6.02 -13.95 -24.48
CA TYR A 207 5.50 -15.27 -24.73
C TYR A 207 4.24 -15.20 -25.61
N ARG A 208 4.45 -15.06 -26.92
CA ARG A 208 3.37 -15.00 -27.91
C ARG A 208 2.65 -16.34 -28.08
N GLY A 209 1.38 -16.31 -28.45
CA GLY A 209 0.60 -17.52 -28.76
C GLY A 209 0.07 -18.29 -27.56
N PHE A 210 0.39 -17.89 -26.33
CA PHE A 210 -0.15 -18.51 -25.12
C PHE A 210 -1.26 -17.66 -24.50
N PRO A 211 -2.32 -18.28 -23.96
CA PRO A 211 -3.26 -17.60 -23.08
C PRO A 211 -2.54 -16.95 -21.90
N LYS A 212 -3.00 -15.81 -21.45
CA LYS A 212 -2.41 -15.05 -20.36
C LYS A 212 -3.31 -15.06 -19.14
N ILE A 213 -2.77 -15.51 -18.01
CA ILE A 213 -3.50 -15.69 -16.76
C ILE A 213 -2.76 -14.98 -15.64
N ILE A 214 -3.44 -14.08 -14.94
CA ILE A 214 -2.93 -13.42 -13.74
C ILE A 214 -3.51 -14.13 -12.52
N LEU A 215 -2.64 -14.66 -11.69
CA LEU A 215 -2.99 -15.36 -10.44
C LEU A 215 -2.90 -14.37 -9.25
N GLY A 216 -4.05 -14.07 -8.67
CA GLY A 216 -4.22 -13.09 -7.61
C GLY A 216 -4.84 -11.77 -8.13
N LYS A 217 -5.94 -11.36 -7.50
CA LYS A 217 -6.64 -10.08 -7.72
C LYS A 217 -6.47 -9.14 -6.55
N ALA A 218 -6.27 -9.69 -5.34
CA ALA A 218 -6.13 -8.94 -4.12
C ALA A 218 -4.80 -8.15 -4.09
N PHE A 219 -4.77 -7.00 -3.37
CA PHE A 219 -3.55 -6.20 -3.27
C PHE A 219 -2.46 -6.82 -2.38
N LYS A 220 -2.81 -7.80 -1.55
CA LYS A 220 -1.88 -8.58 -0.70
C LYS A 220 -2.40 -9.99 -0.46
N PRO A 221 -1.53 -10.91 0.00
CA PRO A 221 -1.95 -12.28 0.31
C PRO A 221 -3.03 -12.35 1.39
N GLU A 222 -3.80 -13.45 1.34
CA GLU A 222 -4.78 -13.85 2.37
C GLU A 222 -5.88 -12.79 2.64
N THR A 223 -6.28 -12.05 1.60
CA THR A 223 -7.38 -11.09 1.64
C THR A 223 -8.16 -11.11 0.32
N ASN A 224 -9.39 -10.62 0.37
CA ASN A 224 -10.25 -10.41 -0.80
C ASN A 224 -10.32 -8.94 -1.24
N ILE A 225 -9.47 -8.06 -0.70
CA ILE A 225 -9.50 -6.63 -1.00
C ILE A 225 -8.75 -6.36 -2.30
N THR A 226 -9.46 -5.87 -3.31
CA THR A 226 -8.93 -5.57 -4.65
C THR A 226 -8.60 -4.09 -4.86
N THR A 227 -9.07 -3.21 -3.99
CA THR A 227 -8.82 -1.77 -4.09
C THR A 227 -7.32 -1.47 -4.04
N GLY A 228 -6.82 -0.78 -5.07
CA GLY A 228 -5.39 -0.46 -5.20
C GLY A 228 -4.52 -1.66 -5.60
N SER A 229 -5.12 -2.76 -6.07
CA SER A 229 -4.36 -3.94 -6.49
C SER A 229 -3.50 -3.65 -7.73
N PRO A 230 -2.18 -3.91 -7.65
CA PRO A 230 -1.29 -3.80 -8.79
C PRO A 230 -1.57 -4.87 -9.86
N SER A 231 -2.17 -5.99 -9.49
CA SER A 231 -2.58 -7.04 -10.42
C SER A 231 -3.71 -6.57 -11.35
N ILE A 232 -4.64 -5.79 -10.80
CA ILE A 232 -5.73 -5.20 -11.60
C ILE A 232 -5.16 -4.11 -12.52
N LEU A 233 -4.20 -3.30 -12.05
CA LEU A 233 -3.49 -2.35 -12.90
C LEU A 233 -2.78 -3.06 -14.06
N LEU A 234 -2.09 -4.17 -13.80
CA LEU A 234 -1.43 -5.00 -14.82
C LEU A 234 -2.44 -5.50 -15.87
N LYS A 235 -3.60 -6.00 -15.43
CA LYS A 235 -4.67 -6.41 -16.35
C LYS A 235 -5.13 -5.26 -17.23
N ASN A 236 -5.38 -4.10 -16.64
CA ASN A 236 -5.86 -2.93 -17.38
C ASN A 236 -4.85 -2.50 -18.44
N ILE A 237 -3.56 -2.43 -18.09
CA ILE A 237 -2.48 -2.11 -19.02
C ILE A 237 -2.42 -3.13 -20.17
N LEU A 238 -2.54 -4.45 -19.89
CA LEU A 238 -2.55 -5.47 -20.92
C LEU A 238 -3.77 -5.34 -21.84
N ASN A 239 -4.94 -5.03 -21.29
CA ASN A 239 -6.15 -4.79 -22.08
C ASN A 239 -6.01 -3.55 -22.98
N GLU A 240 -5.44 -2.46 -22.46
CA GLU A 240 -5.14 -1.24 -23.25
C GLU A 240 -4.14 -1.51 -24.38
N MET A 241 -3.22 -2.47 -24.18
CA MET A 241 -2.30 -2.95 -25.21
C MET A 241 -2.98 -3.93 -26.21
N GLY A 242 -4.29 -4.18 -26.09
CA GLY A 242 -5.06 -5.05 -26.97
C GLY A 242 -4.96 -6.55 -26.66
N HIS A 243 -4.57 -6.91 -25.43
CA HIS A 243 -4.45 -8.30 -25.00
C HIS A 243 -5.51 -8.66 -23.98
N ASP A 244 -6.32 -9.68 -24.28
CA ASP A 244 -7.26 -10.25 -23.31
C ASP A 244 -6.52 -11.09 -22.28
N VAL A 245 -6.89 -10.93 -20.99
CA VAL A 245 -6.22 -11.56 -19.86
C VAL A 245 -7.23 -12.06 -18.84
N THR A 246 -7.14 -13.35 -18.53
CA THR A 246 -7.93 -13.97 -17.46
C THR A 246 -7.29 -13.70 -16.10
N MET A 247 -8.11 -13.48 -15.07
CA MET A 247 -7.64 -13.39 -13.68
C MET A 247 -8.32 -14.45 -12.81
N TYR A 248 -7.57 -14.95 -11.85
CA TYR A 248 -8.09 -15.84 -10.81
C TYR A 248 -7.51 -15.49 -9.45
N ASP A 249 -8.36 -15.56 -8.41
CA ASP A 249 -7.97 -15.33 -7.02
C ASP A 249 -8.72 -16.30 -6.09
N PRO A 250 -8.01 -17.08 -5.25
CA PRO A 250 -8.65 -18.09 -4.40
C PRO A 250 -9.56 -17.52 -3.31
N TYR A 251 -9.50 -16.21 -3.03
CA TYR A 251 -10.33 -15.54 -2.03
C TYR A 251 -11.54 -14.80 -2.63
N LEU A 252 -11.63 -14.73 -3.95
CA LEU A 252 -12.66 -13.98 -4.68
C LEU A 252 -13.45 -14.83 -5.65
N ASP A 253 -12.81 -15.86 -6.21
CA ASP A 253 -13.41 -16.72 -7.21
C ASP A 253 -13.75 -18.10 -6.61
N GLY A 254 -14.53 -18.86 -7.31
CA GLY A 254 -14.84 -20.24 -6.97
C GLY A 254 -13.65 -21.20 -7.16
N PRO A 255 -13.89 -22.48 -7.39
CA PRO A 255 -12.83 -23.45 -7.67
C PRO A 255 -11.93 -23.00 -8.81
N MET A 256 -10.64 -23.31 -8.70
CA MET A 256 -9.66 -22.97 -9.73
C MET A 256 -10.00 -23.70 -11.03
N PRO A 257 -10.10 -22.96 -12.15
CA PRO A 257 -10.31 -23.60 -13.45
C PRO A 257 -9.15 -24.51 -13.85
N ASP A 258 -9.43 -25.52 -14.65
CA ASP A 258 -8.40 -26.32 -15.31
C ASP A 258 -7.90 -25.54 -16.55
N TRP A 259 -6.68 -25.03 -16.46
CA TRP A 259 -6.04 -24.30 -17.54
C TRP A 259 -5.11 -25.20 -18.34
N GLY A 260 -5.11 -25.04 -19.64
CA GLY A 260 -4.08 -25.57 -20.51
C GLY A 260 -2.74 -24.82 -20.39
N THR A 261 -1.80 -25.20 -21.26
CA THR A 261 -0.49 -24.53 -21.37
C THR A 261 -0.66 -23.01 -21.56
N SER A 262 -0.15 -22.22 -20.64
CA SER A 262 -0.42 -20.77 -20.54
C SER A 262 0.79 -20.02 -20.02
N VAL A 263 0.75 -18.70 -20.13
CA VAL A 263 1.62 -17.80 -19.38
C VAL A 263 0.89 -17.38 -18.10
N PHE A 264 1.40 -17.81 -16.97
CA PHE A 264 0.91 -17.43 -15.65
C PHE A 264 1.76 -16.31 -15.09
N PHE A 265 1.11 -15.27 -14.58
CA PHE A 265 1.74 -14.18 -13.85
C PHE A 265 1.27 -14.21 -12.40
N ILE A 266 2.19 -14.23 -11.46
CA ILE A 266 1.85 -14.22 -10.04
C ILE A 266 1.60 -12.78 -9.59
N GLY A 267 0.36 -12.36 -9.64
CA GLY A 267 -0.05 -11.01 -9.25
C GLY A 267 -0.05 -10.79 -7.74
N THR A 268 -0.58 -11.76 -6.98
CA THR A 268 -0.60 -11.72 -5.51
C THR A 268 0.11 -12.94 -4.95
N LYS A 269 0.93 -12.74 -3.92
CA LYS A 269 1.73 -13.82 -3.29
C LYS A 269 0.86 -14.71 -2.37
N HIS A 270 -0.21 -15.30 -2.88
CA HIS A 270 -1.01 -16.26 -2.11
C HIS A 270 -0.27 -17.59 -1.92
N PRO A 271 -0.26 -18.15 -0.69
CA PRO A 271 0.45 -19.42 -0.41
C PRO A 271 -0.01 -20.60 -1.27
N GLN A 272 -1.24 -20.59 -1.74
CA GLN A 272 -1.84 -21.61 -2.59
C GLN A 272 -1.09 -21.77 -3.92
N PHE A 273 -0.62 -20.68 -4.51
CA PHE A 273 0.06 -20.72 -5.80
C PHE A 273 1.44 -21.39 -5.74
N ALA A 274 2.13 -21.34 -4.57
CA ALA A 274 3.37 -22.09 -4.38
C ALA A 274 3.19 -23.63 -4.35
N LYS A 275 1.97 -24.08 -4.07
CA LYS A 275 1.60 -25.51 -4.02
C LYS A 275 0.98 -26.00 -5.33
N MET A 276 0.81 -25.10 -6.28
CA MET A 276 0.14 -25.37 -7.54
C MET A 276 1.06 -26.14 -8.49
N THR A 277 0.49 -27.15 -9.16
CA THR A 277 1.14 -27.82 -10.30
C THR A 277 0.67 -27.10 -11.57
N PHE A 278 1.60 -26.47 -12.27
CA PHE A 278 1.30 -25.79 -13.52
C PHE A 278 1.28 -26.74 -14.70
N PRO A 279 0.44 -26.50 -15.73
CA PRO A 279 0.38 -27.31 -16.93
C PRO A 279 1.74 -27.39 -17.64
N LYS A 280 2.06 -28.54 -18.17
CA LYS A 280 3.33 -28.79 -18.90
C LYS A 280 3.51 -27.81 -20.06
N GLY A 281 4.71 -27.28 -20.20
CA GLY A 281 5.05 -26.30 -21.23
C GLY A 281 4.63 -24.86 -20.90
N SER A 282 4.02 -24.63 -19.75
CA SER A 282 3.65 -23.28 -19.30
C SER A 282 4.87 -22.44 -18.89
N VAL A 283 4.67 -21.14 -18.87
CA VAL A 283 5.61 -20.16 -18.33
C VAL A 283 5.00 -19.52 -17.09
N VAL A 284 5.74 -19.42 -16.00
CA VAL A 284 5.32 -18.75 -14.77
C VAL A 284 6.23 -17.57 -14.51
N ILE A 285 5.69 -16.35 -14.59
CA ILE A 285 6.41 -15.11 -14.26
C ILE A 285 6.13 -14.81 -12.80
N ASP A 286 7.16 -14.89 -11.98
CA ASP A 286 7.07 -14.77 -10.52
C ASP A 286 7.84 -13.54 -10.01
N PRO A 287 7.21 -12.37 -9.87
CA PRO A 287 7.84 -11.18 -9.30
C PRO A 287 8.11 -11.29 -7.79
N TRP A 288 7.60 -12.32 -7.14
CA TRP A 288 7.75 -12.58 -5.70
C TRP A 288 8.83 -13.63 -5.38
N ARG A 289 9.27 -14.40 -6.40
CA ARG A 289 10.38 -15.40 -6.33
C ARG A 289 10.14 -16.50 -5.29
N TYR A 290 8.91 -17.00 -5.21
CA TYR A 290 8.51 -18.03 -4.23
C TYR A 290 7.89 -19.28 -4.85
N ILE A 291 7.69 -19.28 -6.16
CA ILE A 291 7.19 -20.47 -6.88
C ILE A 291 8.33 -21.49 -7.03
N PRO A 292 8.14 -22.73 -6.55
CA PRO A 292 9.15 -23.79 -6.72
C PRO A 292 9.41 -24.11 -8.19
N LYS A 293 10.64 -24.53 -8.52
CA LYS A 293 10.95 -25.09 -9.83
C LYS A 293 10.11 -26.35 -10.10
N GLN A 294 9.67 -26.48 -11.34
CA GLN A 294 8.98 -27.67 -11.85
C GLN A 294 9.63 -28.02 -13.21
N ASP A 295 10.09 -29.25 -13.39
CA ASP A 295 10.91 -29.64 -14.55
C ASP A 295 10.24 -29.46 -15.93
N TRP A 296 8.90 -29.40 -15.91
CA TRP A 296 8.09 -29.25 -17.12
C TRP A 296 7.57 -27.81 -17.36
N VAL A 297 7.96 -26.87 -16.52
CA VAL A 297 7.48 -25.46 -16.53
C VAL A 297 8.67 -24.51 -16.49
N LYS A 298 8.63 -23.48 -17.30
CA LYS A 298 9.61 -22.40 -17.23
C LYS A 298 9.20 -21.39 -16.15
N VAL A 299 9.77 -21.50 -14.96
CA VAL A 299 9.59 -20.49 -13.90
C VAL A 299 10.62 -19.38 -14.08
N ILE A 300 10.15 -18.13 -14.08
CA ILE A 300 10.96 -16.92 -14.21
C ILE A 300 10.88 -16.15 -12.91
N PRO A 301 11.84 -16.31 -12.00
CA PRO A 301 11.93 -15.52 -10.78
C PRO A 301 12.43 -14.11 -11.12
N VAL A 302 11.50 -13.17 -11.27
CA VAL A 302 11.82 -11.81 -11.72
C VAL A 302 12.78 -11.13 -10.74
N GLY A 303 13.92 -10.66 -11.26
CA GLY A 303 14.99 -10.05 -10.47
C GLY A 303 15.96 -11.03 -9.82
N ALA A 304 15.82 -12.34 -10.07
CA ALA A 304 16.74 -13.37 -9.60
C ALA A 304 16.92 -14.50 -10.64
N PRO A 305 17.43 -14.19 -11.84
CA PRO A 305 17.45 -15.12 -12.98
C PRO A 305 18.33 -16.37 -12.75
N GLY A 306 19.18 -16.37 -11.74
CA GLY A 306 20.02 -17.51 -11.35
C GLY A 306 19.40 -18.51 -10.38
N LYS A 307 18.18 -18.24 -9.88
CA LYS A 307 17.44 -19.11 -8.95
C LYS A 307 16.67 -20.24 -9.63
#